data_5042e06f9b2e2d9f2afa86a8a302aabe
#
_entry.id   5042e06f9b2e2d9f2afa86a8a302aabe
#
_cell.length_a   1.000
_cell.length_b   1.000
_cell.length_c   1.000
_cell.angle_alpha   90.00
_cell.angle_beta   90.00
_cell.angle_gamma   90.00
#
_symmetry.space_group_name_H-M   'P 1'
#
loop_
_entity.id
_entity.type
_entity.pdbx_description
1 polymer ?
#
loop_
_entity_poly.entity_id
_entity_poly.type
_entity_poly.pdbx_seq_one_letter_code
_entity_poly.pdbx_strand_id
1 'polypeptide(L)'
;MTDAVRGFLKSIPAMTGVAPDIDPEAFPNDPVTAFLQWLRAAVEAEVPEPHVVNLSTVDVHGVPDARPLVVKDVGERGWAFSSTKSSRKGSQLADRSAAAMTFWWPAQVRAVRIRGEVVEATRAEFWQGSPDRHAHRTEVS
;
A
#
# COMPACT_ATOMS: atom_id res chain seq x y z
N MET A 1 -22.84 -13.37 17.34
CA MET A 1 -23.13 -12.04 16.73
C MET A 1 -24.63 -11.85 16.72
N THR A 2 -25.09 -10.75 17.27
CA THR A 2 -26.53 -10.48 17.38
C THR A 2 -27.11 -10.01 16.06
N ASP A 3 -28.42 -10.21 15.86
CA ASP A 3 -29.13 -9.74 14.66
C ASP A 3 -29.06 -8.21 14.54
N ALA A 4 -29.01 -7.50 15.66
CA ALA A 4 -28.85 -6.04 15.69
C ALA A 4 -27.49 -5.59 15.09
N VAL A 5 -26.40 -6.28 15.41
CA VAL A 5 -25.07 -5.98 14.84
C VAL A 5 -25.05 -6.28 13.33
N ARG A 6 -25.64 -7.38 12.94
CA ARG A 6 -25.76 -7.76 11.52
C ARG A 6 -26.60 -6.73 10.75
N GLY A 7 -27.72 -6.31 11.31
CA GLY A 7 -28.56 -5.26 10.74
C GLY A 7 -27.84 -3.93 10.59
N PHE A 8 -27.11 -3.52 11.63
CA PHE A 8 -26.27 -2.31 11.60
C PHE A 8 -25.22 -2.37 10.47
N LEU A 9 -24.45 -3.46 10.40
CA LEU A 9 -23.42 -3.63 9.37
C LEU A 9 -23.99 -3.58 7.95
N LYS A 10 -25.17 -4.21 7.73
CA LYS A 10 -25.86 -4.15 6.43
C LYS A 10 -26.38 -2.76 6.07
N SER A 11 -26.64 -1.91 7.06
CA SER A 11 -27.11 -0.56 6.82
C SER A 11 -26.01 0.42 6.41
N ILE A 12 -24.74 0.06 6.60
CA ILE A 12 -23.61 0.92 6.24
C ILE A 12 -23.45 0.90 4.71
N PRO A 13 -23.54 2.07 4.05
CA PRO A 13 -23.32 2.13 2.60
C PRO A 13 -21.91 1.68 2.23
N ALA A 14 -21.79 0.93 1.15
CA ALA A 14 -20.52 0.48 0.61
C ALA A 14 -20.49 0.67 -0.91
N MET A 15 -19.31 0.86 -1.47
CA MET A 15 -19.09 1.00 -2.92
C MET A 15 -19.89 2.16 -3.54
N THR A 16 -20.06 3.25 -2.78
CA THR A 16 -20.88 4.40 -3.19
C THR A 16 -20.15 5.43 -4.04
N GLY A 17 -18.85 5.28 -4.20
CA GLY A 17 -18.05 6.13 -5.06
C GLY A 17 -18.38 5.95 -6.56
N VAL A 18 -17.73 6.76 -7.38
CA VAL A 18 -17.86 6.70 -8.84
C VAL A 18 -16.55 6.17 -9.42
N ALA A 19 -16.60 4.97 -9.99
CA ALA A 19 -15.45 4.39 -10.67
C ALA A 19 -15.18 5.16 -11.98
N PRO A 20 -13.98 5.72 -12.19
CA PRO A 20 -13.61 6.30 -13.47
C PRO A 20 -13.62 5.24 -14.58
N ASP A 21 -13.95 5.66 -15.80
CA ASP A 21 -13.85 4.80 -16.96
C ASP A 21 -12.41 4.37 -17.22
N ILE A 22 -12.26 3.13 -17.63
CA ILE A 22 -10.97 2.57 -18.03
C ILE A 22 -11.05 2.19 -19.52
N ASP A 23 -10.13 2.75 -20.31
CA ASP A 23 -9.89 2.29 -21.67
C ASP A 23 -8.81 1.20 -21.65
N PRO A 24 -9.15 -0.07 -21.86
CA PRO A 24 -8.18 -1.16 -21.82
C PRO A 24 -7.07 -1.03 -22.85
N GLU A 25 -7.34 -0.40 -23.99
CA GLU A 25 -6.35 -0.22 -25.06
C GLU A 25 -5.35 0.90 -24.74
N ALA A 26 -5.79 1.91 -24.00
CA ALA A 26 -4.94 3.01 -23.53
C ALA A 26 -4.32 2.76 -22.16
N PHE A 27 -4.62 1.62 -21.53
CA PHE A 27 -4.08 1.29 -20.21
C PHE A 27 -2.57 1.01 -20.31
N PRO A 28 -1.74 1.65 -19.45
CA PRO A 28 -0.30 1.45 -19.50
C PRO A 28 0.12 -0.01 -19.28
N ASN A 29 1.09 -0.48 -20.06
CA ASN A 29 1.66 -1.82 -19.89
C ASN A 29 2.63 -1.90 -18.71
N ASP A 30 3.18 -0.77 -18.30
CA ASP A 30 4.05 -0.67 -17.13
C ASP A 30 3.23 -0.43 -15.87
N PRO A 31 3.34 -1.32 -14.85
CA PRO A 31 2.54 -1.21 -13.63
C PRO A 31 2.82 0.04 -12.82
N VAL A 32 4.05 0.54 -12.83
CA VAL A 32 4.42 1.78 -12.11
C VAL A 32 3.74 2.99 -12.77
N THR A 33 3.77 3.07 -14.08
CA THR A 33 3.09 4.12 -14.83
C THR A 33 1.58 4.08 -14.59
N ALA A 34 0.97 2.90 -14.64
CA ALA A 34 -0.45 2.71 -14.37
C ALA A 34 -0.81 3.14 -12.93
N PHE A 35 -0.01 2.73 -11.96
CA PHE A 35 -0.22 3.12 -10.57
C PHE A 35 -0.13 4.64 -10.38
N LEU A 36 0.88 5.28 -10.94
CA LEU A 36 1.06 6.74 -10.81
C LEU A 36 -0.07 7.53 -11.48
N GLN A 37 -0.58 7.06 -12.62
CA GLN A 37 -1.76 7.67 -13.23
C GLN A 37 -2.98 7.57 -12.31
N TRP A 38 -3.23 6.41 -11.74
CA TRP A 38 -4.33 6.20 -10.81
C TRP A 38 -4.17 6.99 -9.51
N LEU A 39 -2.95 7.09 -8.99
CA LEU A 39 -2.67 7.89 -7.80
C LEU A 39 -2.94 9.38 -8.06
N ARG A 40 -2.50 9.91 -9.21
CA ARG A 40 -2.81 11.29 -9.61
C ARG A 40 -4.30 11.53 -9.74
N ALA A 41 -5.03 10.61 -10.38
CA ALA A 41 -6.47 10.68 -10.46
C ALA A 41 -7.15 10.67 -9.08
N ALA A 42 -6.63 9.89 -8.13
CA ALA A 42 -7.10 9.89 -6.75
C ALA A 42 -6.87 11.24 -6.05
N VAL A 43 -5.70 11.85 -6.26
CA VAL A 43 -5.39 13.20 -5.75
C VAL A 43 -6.34 14.24 -6.33
N GLU A 44 -6.57 14.22 -7.65
CA GLU A 44 -7.48 15.14 -8.34
C GLU A 44 -8.94 14.96 -7.89
N ALA A 45 -9.33 13.74 -7.55
CA ALA A 45 -10.65 13.44 -6.99
C ALA A 45 -10.76 13.71 -5.48
N GLU A 46 -9.73 14.33 -4.89
CA GLU A 46 -9.69 14.68 -3.47
C GLU A 46 -9.87 13.49 -2.52
N VAL A 47 -9.39 12.30 -2.93
CA VAL A 47 -9.34 11.13 -2.04
C VAL A 47 -8.40 11.45 -0.88
N PRO A 48 -8.84 11.34 0.37
CA PRO A 48 -7.97 11.61 1.52
C PRO A 48 -6.79 10.65 1.56
N GLU A 49 -5.58 11.20 1.75
CA GLU A 49 -4.34 10.45 1.94
C GLU A 49 -4.18 9.26 0.97
N PRO A 50 -4.25 9.47 -0.36
CA PRO A 50 -4.29 8.37 -1.32
C PRO A 50 -2.99 7.55 -1.36
N HIS A 51 -1.89 8.09 -0.82
CA HIS A 51 -0.58 7.45 -0.70
C HIS A 51 -0.40 6.63 0.59
N VAL A 52 -1.42 6.59 1.44
CA VAL A 52 -1.43 5.67 2.60
C VAL A 52 -1.78 4.27 2.10
N VAL A 53 -0.99 3.32 2.50
CA VAL A 53 -1.13 1.92 2.14
C VAL A 53 -1.26 1.06 3.39
N ASN A 54 -2.03 0.00 3.32
CA ASN A 54 -2.01 -1.05 4.33
C ASN A 54 -0.91 -2.05 3.98
N LEU A 55 0.16 -2.08 4.78
CA LEU A 55 1.28 -3.00 4.62
C LEU A 55 1.04 -4.25 5.46
N SER A 56 1.01 -5.40 4.79
CA SER A 56 0.89 -6.71 5.42
C SER A 56 2.24 -7.42 5.40
N THR A 57 2.65 -7.92 6.55
CA THR A 57 3.88 -8.71 6.75
C THR A 57 3.54 -10.01 7.46
N VAL A 58 4.51 -10.91 7.56
CA VAL A 58 4.34 -12.21 8.21
C VAL A 58 5.38 -12.36 9.29
N ASP A 59 4.99 -12.83 10.47
CA ASP A 59 5.94 -13.13 11.55
C ASP A 59 6.67 -14.47 11.33
N VAL A 60 7.57 -14.78 12.25
CA VAL A 60 8.38 -16.03 12.20
C VAL A 60 7.52 -17.30 12.28
N HIS A 61 6.31 -17.20 12.82
CA HIS A 61 5.36 -18.32 12.93
C HIS A 61 4.39 -18.42 11.74
N GLY A 62 4.54 -17.56 10.73
CA GLY A 62 3.64 -17.52 9.59
C GLY A 62 2.34 -16.75 9.83
N VAL A 63 2.24 -16.03 10.95
CA VAL A 63 1.05 -15.24 11.27
C VAL A 63 1.13 -13.89 10.59
N PRO A 64 0.15 -13.52 9.77
CA PRO A 64 0.12 -12.21 9.12
C PRO A 64 -0.20 -11.09 10.11
N ASP A 65 0.36 -9.94 9.85
CA ASP A 65 0.11 -8.70 10.57
C ASP A 65 0.01 -7.55 9.58
N ALA A 66 -0.72 -6.50 9.90
CA ALA A 66 -0.97 -5.39 8.97
C ALA A 66 -1.05 -4.05 9.70
N ARG A 67 -0.63 -2.99 9.04
CA ARG A 67 -0.69 -1.61 9.53
C ARG A 67 -0.70 -0.61 8.38
N PRO A 68 -1.35 0.54 8.54
CA PRO A 68 -1.24 1.62 7.58
C PRO A 68 0.12 2.31 7.67
N LEU A 69 0.65 2.74 6.55
CA LEU A 69 1.83 3.62 6.47
C LEU A 69 1.80 4.42 5.17
N VAL A 70 2.66 5.44 5.10
CA VAL A 70 2.78 6.31 3.93
C VAL A 70 3.86 5.76 2.99
N VAL A 71 3.50 5.59 1.71
CA VAL A 71 4.48 5.32 0.66
C VAL A 71 5.29 6.59 0.40
N LYS A 72 6.61 6.46 0.30
CA LYS A 72 7.55 7.58 0.18
C LYS A 72 8.12 7.76 -1.22
N ASP A 73 8.19 6.67 -1.99
CA ASP A 73 8.69 6.71 -3.35
C ASP A 73 8.10 5.56 -4.17
N VAL A 74 7.94 5.79 -5.46
CA VAL A 74 7.50 4.80 -6.44
C VAL A 74 8.32 4.98 -7.70
N GLY A 75 8.98 3.91 -8.14
CA GLY A 75 9.81 3.93 -9.33
C GLY A 75 10.02 2.54 -9.92
N GLU A 76 10.94 2.44 -10.87
CA GLU A 76 11.21 1.19 -11.60
C GLU A 76 11.54 0.01 -10.69
N ARG A 77 12.07 0.28 -9.51
CA ARG A 77 12.42 -0.73 -8.51
C ARG A 77 11.31 -1.00 -7.50
N GLY A 78 10.11 -0.45 -7.69
CA GLY A 78 8.95 -0.70 -6.86
C GLY A 78 8.57 0.44 -5.91
N TRP A 79 7.91 0.10 -4.84
CA TRP A 79 7.32 1.03 -3.87
C TRP A 79 8.16 1.08 -2.59
N ALA A 80 8.52 2.28 -2.16
CA ALA A 80 9.37 2.48 -0.99
C ALA A 80 8.61 3.06 0.20
N PHE A 81 8.96 2.60 1.38
CA PHE A 81 8.45 3.08 2.65
C PHE A 81 9.54 3.10 3.70
N SER A 82 9.30 3.79 4.81
CA SER A 82 10.25 3.82 5.92
C SER A 82 9.72 3.08 7.14
N SER A 83 10.64 2.47 7.89
CA SER A 83 10.34 1.85 9.17
C SER A 83 11.49 2.04 10.15
N THR A 84 11.24 1.80 11.43
CA THR A 84 12.29 1.67 12.44
C THR A 84 12.66 0.19 12.60
N LYS A 85 13.93 -0.13 12.84
CA LYS A 85 14.38 -1.51 13.07
C LYS A 85 13.68 -2.17 14.26
N SER A 86 13.40 -1.37 15.30
CA SER A 86 12.73 -1.84 16.53
C SER A 86 11.23 -2.03 16.37
N SER A 87 10.61 -1.61 15.24
CA SER A 87 9.19 -1.83 15.02
C SER A 87 8.87 -3.29 14.74
N ARG A 88 7.63 -3.72 15.00
CA ARG A 88 7.17 -5.08 14.71
C ARG A 88 7.30 -5.41 13.22
N LYS A 89 6.92 -4.51 12.31
CA LYS A 89 7.10 -4.71 10.86
C LYS A 89 8.57 -4.81 10.47
N GLY A 90 9.46 -4.01 11.08
CA GLY A 90 10.90 -4.10 10.83
C GLY A 90 11.49 -5.45 11.24
N SER A 91 11.09 -5.96 12.41
CA SER A 91 11.46 -7.30 12.87
C SER A 91 10.91 -8.40 11.95
N GLN A 92 9.65 -8.32 11.56
CA GLN A 92 9.01 -9.29 10.66
C GLN A 92 9.68 -9.30 9.29
N LEU A 93 10.03 -8.15 8.73
CA LEU A 93 10.73 -8.04 7.45
C LEU A 93 12.17 -8.56 7.51
N ALA A 94 12.85 -8.47 8.65
CA ALA A 94 14.17 -9.06 8.84
C ALA A 94 14.11 -10.59 8.83
N ASP A 95 13.04 -11.18 9.39
CA ASP A 95 12.83 -12.63 9.43
C ASP A 95 12.25 -13.18 8.12
N ARG A 96 11.29 -12.45 7.55
CA ARG A 96 10.60 -12.79 6.31
C ARG A 96 10.40 -11.55 5.46
N SER A 97 11.05 -11.52 4.31
CA SER A 97 11.04 -10.35 3.41
C SER A 97 9.78 -10.18 2.58
N ALA A 98 8.88 -11.16 2.55
CA ALA A 98 7.64 -11.08 1.78
C ALA A 98 6.64 -10.11 2.42
N ALA A 99 6.02 -9.29 1.59
CA ALA A 99 4.99 -8.34 2.01
C ALA A 99 3.93 -8.14 0.93
N ALA A 100 2.79 -7.59 1.36
CA ALA A 100 1.74 -7.10 0.48
C ALA A 100 1.34 -5.69 0.88
N MET A 101 1.08 -4.87 -0.12
CA MET A 101 0.55 -3.51 0.04
C MET A 101 -0.83 -3.43 -0.57
N THR A 102 -1.78 -2.83 0.13
CA THR A 102 -3.14 -2.64 -0.39
C THR A 102 -3.54 -1.17 -0.25
N PHE A 103 -3.83 -0.55 -1.39
CA PHE A 103 -4.46 0.76 -1.47
C PHE A 103 -5.95 0.57 -1.67
N TRP A 104 -6.75 1.35 -0.97
CA TRP A 104 -8.19 1.40 -1.17
C TRP A 104 -8.65 2.85 -1.30
N TRP A 105 -9.22 3.19 -2.46
CA TRP A 105 -9.73 4.52 -2.79
C TRP A 105 -11.25 4.44 -2.99
N PRO A 106 -12.04 4.51 -1.91
CA PRO A 106 -13.47 4.25 -1.98
C PRO A 106 -14.24 5.27 -2.84
N ALA A 107 -13.79 6.52 -2.89
CA ALA A 107 -14.43 7.53 -3.75
C ALA A 107 -14.39 7.16 -5.24
N GLN A 108 -13.41 6.38 -5.67
CA GLN A 108 -13.26 5.91 -7.04
C GLN A 108 -13.57 4.41 -7.21
N VAL A 109 -13.96 3.72 -6.13
CA VAL A 109 -14.20 2.28 -6.12
C VAL A 109 -13.01 1.51 -6.73
N ARG A 110 -11.79 1.94 -6.36
CA ARG A 110 -10.54 1.34 -6.84
C ARG A 110 -9.74 0.75 -5.69
N ALA A 111 -9.20 -0.41 -5.93
CA ALA A 111 -8.20 -1.03 -5.07
C ALA A 111 -6.96 -1.39 -5.90
N VAL A 112 -5.79 -1.19 -5.30
CA VAL A 112 -4.51 -1.65 -5.87
C VAL A 112 -3.84 -2.53 -4.85
N ARG A 113 -3.40 -3.69 -5.28
CA ARG A 113 -2.67 -4.63 -4.45
C ARG A 113 -1.32 -4.93 -5.09
N ILE A 114 -0.28 -4.81 -4.29
CA ILE A 114 1.11 -5.07 -4.69
C ILE A 114 1.66 -6.13 -3.76
N ARG A 115 2.28 -7.15 -4.31
CA ARG A 115 2.98 -8.17 -3.53
C ARG A 115 4.39 -8.30 -4.05
N GLY A 116 5.29 -8.61 -3.15
CA GLY A 116 6.66 -8.82 -3.55
C GLY A 116 7.60 -9.03 -2.37
N GLU A 117 8.85 -9.13 -2.69
CA GLU A 117 9.92 -9.15 -1.73
C GLU A 117 10.28 -7.74 -1.30
N VAL A 118 10.61 -7.57 -0.03
CA VAL A 118 11.04 -6.29 0.53
C VAL A 118 12.54 -6.33 0.74
N VAL A 119 13.22 -5.36 0.15
CA VAL A 119 14.65 -5.17 0.32
C VAL A 119 14.94 -3.87 1.04
N GLU A 120 16.04 -3.81 1.77
CA GLU A 120 16.50 -2.57 2.38
C GLU A 120 17.08 -1.65 1.30
N ALA A 121 16.56 -0.42 1.22
CA ALA A 121 17.08 0.58 0.29
C ALA A 121 18.25 1.36 0.93
N THR A 122 19.20 1.76 0.13
CA THR A 122 20.35 2.55 0.58
C THR A 122 19.93 3.99 0.92
N ARG A 123 20.72 4.68 1.73
CA ARG A 123 20.51 6.10 2.05
C ARG A 123 20.53 6.99 0.81
N ALA A 124 21.35 6.64 -0.19
CA ALA A 124 21.43 7.39 -1.44
C ALA A 124 20.14 7.30 -2.28
N GLU A 125 19.43 6.20 -2.13
CA GLU A 125 18.17 5.95 -2.84
C GLU A 125 16.97 6.61 -2.16
N PHE A 126 17.12 6.91 -0.88
CA PHE A 126 15.96 7.32 -0.09
C PHE A 126 16.40 8.26 1.05
N TRP A 127 16.22 9.56 0.85
CA TRP A 127 16.53 10.53 1.90
C TRP A 127 15.63 10.36 3.13
N GLN A 128 16.27 10.31 4.30
CA GLN A 128 15.61 10.09 5.58
C GLN A 128 15.93 11.24 6.54
N GLY A 129 14.92 11.89 7.01
CA GLY A 129 15.07 12.96 8.01
C GLY A 129 15.48 12.48 9.42
N SER A 130 15.59 11.18 9.66
CA SER A 130 15.95 10.62 10.96
C SER A 130 16.93 9.46 10.80
N PRO A 131 18.05 9.44 11.58
CA PRO A 131 19.04 8.38 11.52
C PRO A 131 18.50 6.99 11.97
N ASP A 132 17.41 6.96 12.75
CA ASP A 132 16.81 5.72 13.27
C ASP A 132 15.83 5.07 12.29
N ARG A 133 15.59 5.70 11.14
CA ARG A 133 14.67 5.18 10.12
C ARG A 133 15.44 4.43 9.03
N HIS A 134 14.93 3.27 8.69
CA HIS A 134 15.38 2.47 7.57
C HIS A 134 14.39 2.57 6.42
N ALA A 135 14.94 2.66 5.21
CA ALA A 135 14.15 2.62 4.00
C ALA A 135 14.01 1.17 3.53
N HIS A 136 12.83 0.83 3.13
CA HIS A 136 12.49 -0.45 2.53
C HIS A 136 11.82 -0.22 1.20
N ARG A 137 12.02 -1.14 0.28
CA ARG A 137 11.41 -1.13 -1.03
C ARG A 137 10.80 -2.50 -1.32
N THR A 138 9.55 -2.52 -1.76
CA THR A 138 8.93 -3.72 -2.29
C THR A 138 9.29 -3.84 -3.75
N GLU A 139 10.10 -4.83 -4.09
CA GLU A 139 10.39 -5.14 -5.48
C GLU A 139 9.25 -5.95 -6.07
N VAL A 140 8.78 -5.53 -7.22
CA VAL A 140 7.75 -6.25 -7.96
C VAL A 140 8.45 -7.30 -8.81
N SER A 141 8.17 -8.54 -8.53
CA SER A 141 8.65 -9.69 -9.31
C SER A 141 7.65 -10.05 -10.40
#